data_49edacfa3c18c4cf470eb9f6948f1757
#
_entry.id   49edacfa3c18c4cf470eb9f6948f1757
#
_cell.length_a   1.000
_cell.length_b   1.000
_cell.length_c   1.000
_cell.angle_alpha   90.00
_cell.angle_beta   90.00
_cell.angle_gamma   90.00
#
_symmetry.space_group_name_H-M   'P 1'
#
loop_
_entity.id
_entity.type
_entity.pdbx_description
1 polymer ?
#
loop_
_entity_poly.entity_id
_entity_poly.type
_entity_poly.pdbx_seq_one_letter_code
_entity_poly.pdbx_strand_id
1 'polypeptide(L)' 'MKAELVEQASKIIPEPQMLINVVSRRVAQLNNGRSPLVHTTPHMGNANIALTEIIEGKLVYHTESGSLQEDNQ' A
#
# COMPACT_ATOMS: atom_id res chain seq x y z
N MET A 1 -5.01 -5.89 -9.30
CA MET A 1 -3.87 -4.95 -9.24
C MET A 1 -3.37 -4.68 -10.65
N LYS A 2 -3.09 -3.42 -10.93
CA LYS A 2 -2.53 -3.08 -12.23
C LYS A 2 -1.05 -3.43 -12.27
N ALA A 3 -0.62 -4.09 -13.34
CA ALA A 3 0.77 -4.53 -13.46
C ALA A 3 1.76 -3.37 -13.41
N GLU A 4 1.44 -2.24 -14.03
CA GLU A 4 2.34 -1.09 -14.01
C GLU A 4 2.48 -0.47 -12.63
N LEU A 5 1.45 -0.54 -11.80
CA LEU A 5 1.55 -0.06 -10.42
C LEU A 5 2.43 -1.00 -9.60
N VAL A 6 2.28 -2.30 -9.81
CA VAL A 6 3.14 -3.29 -9.15
C VAL A 6 4.59 -3.07 -9.54
N GLU A 7 4.84 -2.83 -10.82
CA GLU A 7 6.19 -2.59 -11.30
C GLU A 7 6.81 -1.35 -10.66
N GLN A 8 6.06 -0.26 -10.60
CA GLN A 8 6.56 0.97 -9.99
C GLN A 8 6.78 0.81 -8.49
N ALA A 9 5.84 0.15 -7.80
CA ALA A 9 5.98 -0.08 -6.36
C ALA A 9 7.18 -0.98 -6.06
N SER A 10 7.49 -1.92 -6.96
CA SER A 10 8.65 -2.80 -6.81
C SER A 10 9.98 -2.05 -6.87
N LYS A 11 10.00 -0.88 -7.45
CA LYS A 11 11.20 -0.04 -7.44
C LYS A 11 11.40 0.61 -6.08
N ILE A 12 10.34 0.80 -5.32
CA ILE A 12 10.39 1.34 -3.97
C ILE A 12 10.66 0.23 -2.96
N ILE A 13 9.96 -0.89 -3.11
CA ILE A 13 10.11 -2.08 -2.25
C ILE A 13 10.50 -3.24 -3.17
N PRO A 14 11.81 -3.45 -3.40
CA PRO A 14 12.24 -4.45 -4.38
C PRO A 14 12.05 -5.90 -3.94
N GLU A 15 11.91 -6.15 -2.66
CA GLU A 15 11.72 -7.51 -2.16
C GLU A 15 10.25 -7.90 -2.32
N PRO A 16 9.94 -8.92 -3.14
CA PRO A 16 8.54 -9.24 -3.45
C PRO A 16 7.70 -9.59 -2.23
N GLN A 17 8.26 -10.35 -1.28
CA GLN A 17 7.49 -10.73 -0.10
C GLN A 17 7.17 -9.52 0.78
N MET A 18 8.11 -8.61 0.91
CA MET A 18 7.89 -7.37 1.65
C MET A 18 6.79 -6.54 1.00
N LEU A 19 6.84 -6.40 -0.32
CA LEU A 19 5.83 -5.65 -1.05
C LEU A 19 4.44 -6.24 -0.86
N ILE A 20 4.33 -7.56 -0.97
CA ILE A 20 3.06 -8.27 -0.75
C ILE A 20 2.56 -8.02 0.67
N ASN A 21 3.45 -8.09 1.66
CA ASN A 21 3.05 -7.88 3.05
C ASN A 21 2.53 -6.46 3.28
N VAL A 22 3.22 -5.47 2.75
CA VAL A 22 2.79 -4.08 2.91
C VAL A 22 1.44 -3.85 2.23
N VAL A 23 1.29 -4.31 1.00
CA VAL A 23 0.03 -4.13 0.26
C VAL A 23 -1.12 -4.82 0.99
N SER A 24 -0.91 -6.08 1.41
CA SER A 24 -1.97 -6.84 2.07
C SER A 24 -2.43 -6.18 3.36
N ARG A 25 -1.51 -5.69 4.17
CA ARG A 25 -1.83 -5.02 5.43
C ARG A 25 -2.55 -3.71 5.18
N ARG A 26 -2.13 -2.96 4.16
CA ARG A 26 -2.79 -1.70 3.85
C ARG A 26 -4.20 -1.92 3.32
N VAL A 27 -4.39 -2.95 2.48
CA VAL A 27 -5.73 -3.31 1.99
C VAL A 27 -6.64 -3.62 3.17
N ALA A 28 -6.15 -4.36 4.16
CA ALA A 28 -6.94 -4.65 5.36
C ALA A 28 -7.33 -3.37 6.11
N GLN A 29 -6.41 -2.43 6.23
CA GLN A 29 -6.72 -1.15 6.87
C GLN A 29 -7.78 -0.38 6.11
N LEU A 30 -7.66 -0.33 4.78
CA LEU A 30 -8.63 0.38 3.95
C LEU A 30 -10.00 -0.29 4.03
N ASN A 31 -10.05 -1.62 4.06
CA ASN A 31 -11.30 -2.36 4.23
C ASN A 31 -11.93 -2.09 5.59
N ASN A 32 -11.14 -1.75 6.58
CA ASN A 32 -11.61 -1.46 7.94
C ASN A 32 -11.95 0.01 8.15
N GLY A 33 -11.96 0.79 7.09
CA GLY A 33 -12.45 2.17 7.16
C GLY A 33 -11.38 3.25 7.21
N ARG A 34 -10.08 2.88 7.11
CA ARG A 34 -9.03 3.90 7.03
C ARG A 34 -9.17 4.71 5.75
N SER A 35 -8.94 5.99 5.85
CA SER A 35 -9.03 6.88 4.69
C SER A 35 -7.79 6.74 3.81
N PRO A 36 -7.97 6.71 2.48
CA PRO A 36 -6.82 6.72 1.58
C PRO A 36 -5.99 7.99 1.74
N LEU A 37 -4.69 7.85 1.56
CA LEU A 37 -3.73 8.95 1.68
C LEU A 37 -3.39 9.58 0.33
N VAL A 38 -4.02 9.10 -0.74
CA VAL A 38 -3.82 9.60 -2.09
C VAL A 38 -5.18 9.87 -2.71
N HIS A 39 -5.16 10.58 -3.82
CA HIS A 39 -6.36 10.84 -4.60
C HIS A 39 -6.88 9.53 -5.18
N THR A 40 -8.17 9.28 -5.03
CA THR A 40 -8.76 8.03 -5.52
C THR A 40 -9.91 8.32 -6.48
N THR A 41 -10.21 7.33 -7.31
CA THR A 41 -11.36 7.39 -8.20
C THR A 41 -12.40 6.35 -7.76
N PRO A 42 -13.68 6.49 -8.19
CA PRO A 42 -14.73 5.57 -7.75
C PRO A 42 -14.47 4.10 -8.09
N HIS A 43 -13.70 3.83 -9.14
CA HIS A 43 -13.44 2.47 -9.60
C HIS A 43 -12.10 1.92 -9.13
N MET A 44 -11.39 2.66 -8.28
CA MET A 44 -10.07 2.27 -7.82
C MET A 44 -10.19 1.28 -6.67
N GLY A 45 -9.71 0.06 -6.88
CA GLY A 45 -9.70 -0.95 -5.83
C GLY A 45 -8.69 -0.63 -4.73
N ASN A 46 -8.88 -1.22 -3.55
CA ASN A 46 -8.00 -0.95 -2.41
C ASN A 46 -6.56 -1.37 -2.66
N ALA A 47 -6.34 -2.44 -3.43
CA ALA A 47 -4.97 -2.85 -3.77
C ALA A 47 -4.27 -1.79 -4.62
N ASN A 48 -4.98 -1.21 -5.59
CA ASN A 48 -4.40 -0.15 -6.41
C ASN A 48 -4.15 1.11 -5.59
N ILE A 49 -5.04 1.41 -4.65
CA ILE A 49 -4.84 2.53 -3.73
C ILE A 49 -3.56 2.31 -2.91
N ALA A 50 -3.41 1.11 -2.36
CA ALA A 50 -2.22 0.79 -1.54
C ALA A 50 -0.94 0.91 -2.36
N LEU A 51 -0.93 0.40 -3.58
CA LEU A 51 0.24 0.51 -4.46
C LEU A 51 0.58 1.96 -4.75
N THR A 52 -0.44 2.78 -5.03
CA THR A 52 -0.23 4.20 -5.29
C THR A 52 0.34 4.90 -4.07
N GLU A 53 -0.14 4.55 -2.89
CA GLU A 53 0.39 5.11 -1.64
C GLU A 53 1.86 4.77 -1.44
N ILE A 54 2.25 3.55 -1.80
CA ILE A 54 3.67 3.16 -1.74
C ILE A 54 4.49 3.98 -2.72
N ILE A 55 4.02 4.11 -3.95
CA ILE A 55 4.73 4.84 -5.00
C ILE A 55 4.94 6.30 -4.60
N GLU A 56 3.94 6.91 -3.96
CA GLU A 56 4.01 8.31 -3.54
C GLU A 56 4.65 8.51 -2.18
N GLY A 57 5.10 7.43 -1.54
CA GLY A 57 5.80 7.53 -0.26
C GLY A 57 4.90 7.92 0.91
N LYS A 58 3.63 7.55 0.86
CA LYS A 58 2.66 7.95 1.89
C LYS A 58 2.56 6.96 3.04
N LEU A 59 3.07 5.74 2.88
CA LEU A 59 2.97 4.71 3.92
C LEU A 59 4.23 4.64 4.75
N VAL A 60 4.05 4.43 6.05
CA VAL A 60 5.15 4.11 6.96
C VAL A 60 5.08 2.63 7.31
N TYR A 61 6.12 1.89 7.03
CA TYR A 61 6.15 0.45 7.25
C TYR A 61 7.51 0.04 7.81
N HIS A 62 7.51 -1.12 8.47
CA HIS A 62 8.73 -1.68 9.04
C HIS A 62 9.44 -2.52 7.99
N THR A 63 10.71 -2.20 7.73
CA THR A 63 11.45 -2.83 6.64
C THR A 63 11.80 -4.30 6.92
N GLU A 64 11.69 -4.74 8.17
CA GLU A 64 11.98 -6.13 8.51
C GLU A 64 10.79 -7.05 8.26
N SER A 65 9.57 -6.56 8.40
CA SER A 65 8.37 -7.40 8.35
C SER A 65 7.32 -6.94 7.38
N GLY A 66 7.42 -5.71 6.88
CA GLY A 66 6.37 -5.10 6.06
C GLY A 66 5.15 -4.68 6.87
N SER A 67 5.21 -4.72 8.19
CA SER A 67 4.13 -4.25 9.04
C SER A 67 3.95 -2.75 8.89
N LEU A 68 2.72 -2.29 8.85
CA LEU A 68 2.43 -0.88 8.78
C LEU A 68 2.45 -0.27 10.17
N GLN A 69 2.87 0.99 10.25
CA GLN A 69 2.77 1.73 11.49
C GLN A 69 1.31 2.00 11.78
N GLU A 70 0.91 1.70 13.01
CA GLU A 70 -0.46 1.93 13.44
C GLU A 70 -0.64 3.39 13.81
N ASP A 71 -1.73 3.98 13.33
CA ASP A 71 -2.12 5.30 13.77
C ASP A 71 -3.02 5.17 14.98
N ASN A 72 -2.90 6.08 15.90
CA ASN A 72 -3.78 6.13 17.07
C ASN A 72 -5.03 6.90 16.70
N GLN A 73 -6.01 6.19 16.22
CA GLN A 73 -7.27 6.83 15.83
C GLN A 73 -8.43 6.42 16.68
#